data_950299c50d0078d94081ca77221f13a9
#
_entry.id   950299c50d0078d94081ca77221f13a9
#
_cell.length_a   1.000
_cell.length_b   1.000
_cell.length_c   1.000
_cell.angle_alpha   90.00
_cell.angle_beta   90.00
_cell.angle_gamma   90.00
#
_symmetry.space_group_name_H-M   'P 1'
#
loop_
_entity.id
_entity.type
_entity.pdbx_description
1 polymer ?
#
loop_
_entity_poly.entity_id
_entity_poly.type
_entity_poly.pdbx_seq_one_letter_code
_entity_poly.pdbx_strand_id
1 'polypeptide(L)'
;MDYKKVAQQVLECVGGRENLVSAAHCATRLRMVIADNGKCSKEKLEQIDGVKGVFEASGQLQVILGTGVVNKVFEEFAPLAGIDVASTKDDVKKAAASKQNWFFRAIKSLGDIFVPIIPAIVASGLLMGLLEGLCNVYPAMAQSSTYTIIHLFSNAAFVFLPILIAISAAKTFGGNIFLGAVIGMIMIHTDLMNAWSVAGATDIPTASVWFGLYDIKLVGYQGHVIPVVIAVWLMSAIEKKLHKIVPEIIDLFVTPLVTVLVTLTIIGPVFVVVENGVLDGAKWLITLPFGIGAAIAGAAYAPTVVAGVHHMYNALEAGLLSAEGVNTWMP
;
A
#
# COMPACT_ATOMS: atom_id res chain seq x y z
N MET A 1 -32.26 24.66 1.15
CA MET A 1 -31.00 24.64 0.38
C MET A 1 -31.33 24.20 -1.05
N ASP A 2 -31.00 25.01 -2.03
CA ASP A 2 -31.19 24.70 -3.44
C ASP A 2 -29.94 23.95 -3.97
N TYR A 3 -30.06 22.63 -4.12
CA TYR A 3 -28.93 21.77 -4.48
C TYR A 3 -28.41 22.05 -5.89
N LYS A 4 -29.28 22.43 -6.81
CA LYS A 4 -28.94 22.80 -8.19
C LYS A 4 -28.10 24.07 -8.23
N LYS A 5 -28.51 25.07 -7.46
CA LYS A 5 -27.77 26.34 -7.31
C LYS A 5 -26.40 26.11 -6.71
N VAL A 6 -26.32 25.28 -5.67
CA VAL A 6 -25.01 24.90 -5.04
C VAL A 6 -24.12 24.18 -6.05
N ALA A 7 -24.65 23.23 -6.81
CA ALA A 7 -23.89 22.51 -7.84
C ALA A 7 -23.33 23.45 -8.92
N GLN A 8 -24.16 24.40 -9.40
CA GLN A 8 -23.71 25.42 -10.36
C GLN A 8 -22.60 26.30 -9.80
N GLN A 9 -22.80 26.84 -8.60
CA GLN A 9 -21.79 27.68 -7.95
C GLN A 9 -20.46 26.93 -7.72
N VAL A 10 -20.52 25.67 -7.31
CA VAL A 10 -19.31 24.84 -7.15
C VAL A 10 -18.61 24.67 -8.51
N LEU A 11 -19.35 24.38 -9.58
CA LEU A 11 -18.77 24.22 -10.91
C LEU A 11 -18.13 25.51 -11.43
N GLU A 12 -18.76 26.65 -11.23
CA GLU A 12 -18.20 27.96 -11.58
C GLU A 12 -16.94 28.28 -10.80
N CYS A 13 -16.94 28.04 -9.49
CA CYS A 13 -15.81 28.33 -8.61
C CYS A 13 -14.58 27.44 -8.88
N VAL A 14 -14.75 26.24 -9.43
CA VAL A 14 -13.62 25.38 -9.85
C VAL A 14 -13.09 25.71 -11.24
N GLY A 15 -13.63 26.71 -11.92
CA GLY A 15 -13.21 27.14 -13.25
C GLY A 15 -13.99 26.52 -14.40
N GLY A 16 -15.21 26.03 -14.11
CA GLY A 16 -16.13 25.47 -15.10
C GLY A 16 -15.80 24.05 -15.53
N ARG A 17 -16.60 23.54 -16.47
CA ARG A 17 -16.47 22.18 -17.00
C ARG A 17 -15.11 21.91 -17.64
N GLU A 18 -14.53 22.90 -18.31
CA GLU A 18 -13.25 22.76 -19.02
C GLU A 18 -12.08 22.56 -18.06
N ASN A 19 -12.19 23.05 -16.82
CA ASN A 19 -11.17 22.86 -15.80
C ASN A 19 -11.37 21.59 -14.98
N LEU A 20 -12.51 20.92 -15.09
CA LEU A 20 -12.83 19.72 -14.35
C LEU A 20 -12.38 18.46 -15.11
N VAL A 21 -11.47 17.69 -14.51
CA VAL A 21 -10.96 16.43 -15.07
C VAL A 21 -11.82 15.25 -14.66
N SER A 22 -12.21 15.19 -13.39
CA SER A 22 -13.11 14.17 -12.86
C SER A 22 -13.73 14.61 -11.54
N ALA A 23 -14.89 14.05 -11.20
CA ALA A 23 -15.53 14.24 -9.91
C ALA A 23 -16.20 12.96 -9.43
N ALA A 24 -16.22 12.76 -8.12
CA ALA A 24 -17.02 11.76 -7.43
C ALA A 24 -17.35 12.26 -6.02
N HIS A 25 -18.22 11.56 -5.32
CA HIS A 25 -18.56 11.91 -3.94
C HIS A 25 -18.31 10.75 -2.97
N CYS A 26 -18.16 11.06 -1.70
CA CYS A 26 -18.22 10.10 -0.60
C CYS A 26 -19.37 10.48 0.34
N ALA A 27 -19.49 9.83 1.48
CA ALA A 27 -20.57 10.06 2.43
C ALA A 27 -20.78 11.54 2.81
N THR A 28 -19.71 12.36 2.79
CA THR A 28 -19.74 13.76 3.27
C THR A 28 -19.09 14.78 2.34
N ARG A 29 -18.37 14.34 1.29
CA ARG A 29 -17.50 15.23 0.50
C ARG A 29 -17.66 15.00 -1.00
N LEU A 30 -17.69 16.10 -1.73
CA LEU A 30 -17.49 16.12 -3.17
C LEU A 30 -15.98 16.18 -3.44
N ARG A 31 -15.47 15.26 -4.24
CA ARG A 31 -14.06 15.14 -4.61
C ARG A 31 -13.87 15.41 -6.09
N MET A 32 -13.02 16.33 -6.42
CA MET A 32 -12.78 16.78 -7.78
C MET A 32 -11.29 16.79 -8.11
N VAL A 33 -10.95 16.45 -9.34
CA VAL A 33 -9.62 16.72 -9.92
C VAL A 33 -9.81 17.82 -10.95
N ILE A 34 -9.11 18.93 -10.77
CA ILE A 34 -9.14 20.10 -11.66
C ILE A 34 -7.83 20.19 -12.45
N ALA A 35 -7.90 20.71 -13.68
CA ALA A 35 -6.75 20.81 -14.56
C ALA A 35 -5.76 21.87 -14.09
N ASP A 36 -6.28 23.03 -13.73
CA ASP A 36 -5.52 24.23 -13.34
C ASP A 36 -6.05 24.77 -12.02
N ASN A 37 -5.24 24.70 -10.95
CA ASN A 37 -5.58 25.19 -9.63
C ASN A 37 -5.73 26.74 -9.60
N GLY A 38 -5.06 27.45 -10.53
CA GLY A 38 -5.14 28.91 -10.62
C GLY A 38 -6.53 29.40 -11.05
N LYS A 39 -7.35 28.56 -11.67
CA LYS A 39 -8.73 28.86 -12.04
C LYS A 39 -9.76 28.58 -10.94
N CYS A 40 -9.33 28.02 -9.81
CA CYS A 40 -10.18 27.69 -8.69
C CYS A 40 -10.10 28.77 -7.62
N SER A 41 -11.26 29.30 -7.20
CA SER A 41 -11.35 30.22 -6.06
C SER A 41 -11.86 29.48 -4.83
N LYS A 42 -10.93 29.11 -3.93
CA LYS A 42 -11.23 28.41 -2.67
C LYS A 42 -12.09 29.27 -1.74
N GLU A 43 -11.80 30.59 -1.68
CA GLU A 43 -12.53 31.53 -0.85
C GLU A 43 -14.01 31.64 -1.25
N LYS A 44 -14.28 31.61 -2.57
CA LYS A 44 -15.67 31.62 -3.05
C LYS A 44 -16.37 30.28 -2.80
N LEU A 45 -15.65 29.15 -2.90
CA LEU A 45 -16.21 27.84 -2.57
C LEU A 45 -16.63 27.74 -1.11
N GLU A 46 -15.85 28.31 -0.19
CA GLU A 46 -16.16 28.30 1.25
C GLU A 46 -17.37 29.18 1.61
N GLN A 47 -17.70 30.17 0.76
CA GLN A 47 -18.84 31.06 0.95
C GLN A 47 -20.18 30.49 0.40
N ILE A 48 -20.13 29.36 -0.30
CA ILE A 48 -21.33 28.72 -0.84
C ILE A 48 -22.18 28.13 0.30
N ASP A 49 -23.47 28.44 0.32
CA ASP A 49 -24.39 27.92 1.32
C ASP A 49 -24.36 26.38 1.36
N GLY A 50 -24.09 25.82 2.52
CA GLY A 50 -23.96 24.37 2.75
C GLY A 50 -22.57 23.78 2.58
N VAL A 51 -21.59 24.56 2.15
CA VAL A 51 -20.17 24.16 2.19
C VAL A 51 -19.64 24.40 3.60
N LYS A 52 -19.08 23.33 4.19
CA LYS A 52 -18.53 23.34 5.56
C LYS A 52 -17.02 23.51 5.59
N GLY A 53 -16.35 23.41 4.45
CA GLY A 53 -14.93 23.58 4.29
C GLY A 53 -14.44 23.06 2.96
N VAL A 54 -13.30 23.59 2.51
CA VAL A 54 -12.63 23.24 1.26
C VAL A 54 -11.17 22.98 1.53
N PHE A 55 -10.65 21.85 1.07
CA PHE A 55 -9.23 21.56 1.18
C PHE A 55 -8.73 20.73 0.01
N GLU A 56 -7.44 20.79 -0.22
CA GLU A 56 -6.76 20.04 -1.26
C GLU A 56 -5.88 18.97 -0.62
N ALA A 57 -6.09 17.72 -1.01
CA ALA A 57 -5.30 16.61 -0.53
C ALA A 57 -5.09 15.59 -1.66
N SER A 58 -3.86 15.11 -1.78
CA SER A 58 -3.48 14.07 -2.75
C SER A 58 -3.86 14.39 -4.21
N GLY A 59 -3.77 15.66 -4.61
CA GLY A 59 -4.12 16.12 -5.95
C GLY A 59 -5.62 16.19 -6.23
N GLN A 60 -6.45 16.17 -5.18
CA GLN A 60 -7.90 16.30 -5.24
C GLN A 60 -8.34 17.55 -4.47
N LEU A 61 -9.22 18.34 -5.06
CA LEU A 61 -10.00 19.35 -4.37
C LEU A 61 -11.19 18.67 -3.69
N GLN A 62 -11.37 18.87 -2.41
CA GLN A 62 -12.42 18.26 -1.60
C GLN A 62 -13.31 19.34 -0.98
N VAL A 63 -14.58 19.31 -1.29
CA VAL A 63 -15.59 20.21 -0.74
C VAL A 63 -16.47 19.43 0.23
N ILE A 64 -16.46 19.81 1.51
CA ILE A 64 -17.27 19.17 2.56
C ILE A 64 -18.67 19.75 2.52
N LEU A 65 -19.65 18.90 2.22
CA LEU A 65 -21.07 19.26 2.19
C LEU A 65 -21.86 18.61 3.33
N GLY A 66 -21.38 17.49 3.85
CA GLY A 66 -22.04 16.71 4.89
C GLY A 66 -22.90 15.57 4.36
N THR A 67 -23.29 14.70 5.30
CA THR A 67 -24.05 13.47 5.00
C THR A 67 -25.41 13.79 4.39
N GLY A 68 -25.78 13.11 3.31
CA GLY A 68 -27.05 13.26 2.61
C GLY A 68 -27.11 14.49 1.67
N VAL A 69 -26.48 15.60 2.00
CA VAL A 69 -26.41 16.81 1.16
C VAL A 69 -25.53 16.55 -0.06
N VAL A 70 -24.39 15.92 0.13
CA VAL A 70 -23.41 15.66 -0.93
C VAL A 70 -24.00 14.81 -2.07
N ASN A 71 -24.84 13.82 -1.77
CA ASN A 71 -25.46 12.97 -2.79
C ASN A 71 -26.38 13.80 -3.68
N LYS A 72 -27.25 14.63 -3.09
CA LYS A 72 -28.18 15.49 -3.81
C LYS A 72 -27.47 16.56 -4.64
N VAL A 73 -26.41 17.15 -4.09
CA VAL A 73 -25.57 18.10 -4.85
C VAL A 73 -24.84 17.41 -5.99
N PHE A 74 -24.35 16.17 -5.80
CA PHE A 74 -23.66 15.44 -6.86
C PHE A 74 -24.59 15.01 -8.00
N GLU A 75 -25.82 14.60 -7.70
CA GLU A 75 -26.85 14.28 -8.70
C GLU A 75 -27.12 15.46 -9.63
N GLU A 76 -27.12 16.69 -9.11
CA GLU A 76 -27.28 17.92 -9.90
C GLU A 76 -25.95 18.35 -10.57
N PHE A 77 -24.82 18.12 -9.91
CA PHE A 77 -23.49 18.50 -10.38
C PHE A 77 -23.03 17.67 -11.58
N ALA A 78 -23.25 16.36 -11.55
CA ALA A 78 -22.73 15.44 -12.56
C ALA A 78 -23.26 15.75 -13.98
N PRO A 79 -24.58 16.01 -14.20
CA PRO A 79 -25.09 16.43 -15.51
C PRO A 79 -24.53 17.76 -15.98
N LEU A 80 -24.39 18.75 -15.07
CA LEU A 80 -23.84 20.07 -15.38
C LEU A 80 -22.36 19.98 -15.78
N ALA A 81 -21.63 19.13 -15.12
CA ALA A 81 -20.22 18.86 -15.38
C ALA A 81 -19.99 17.93 -16.58
N GLY A 82 -21.04 17.27 -17.10
CA GLY A 82 -20.95 16.27 -18.17
C GLY A 82 -20.20 15.01 -17.75
N ILE A 83 -20.36 14.61 -16.47
CA ILE A 83 -19.74 13.44 -15.86
C ILE A 83 -20.83 12.41 -15.60
N ASP A 84 -20.51 11.12 -15.76
CA ASP A 84 -21.45 10.06 -15.41
C ASP A 84 -21.69 10.04 -13.89
N VAL A 85 -22.95 9.97 -13.50
CA VAL A 85 -23.38 9.85 -12.08
C VAL A 85 -22.80 8.59 -11.43
N ALA A 86 -22.49 7.57 -12.23
CA ALA A 86 -21.83 6.33 -11.79
C ALA A 86 -20.31 6.47 -11.55
N SER A 87 -19.73 7.67 -11.77
CA SER A 87 -18.31 7.91 -11.52
C SER A 87 -17.91 7.54 -10.10
N THR A 88 -16.93 6.65 -9.97
CA THR A 88 -16.49 6.12 -8.68
C THR A 88 -15.35 6.92 -8.08
N LYS A 89 -15.12 6.74 -6.77
CA LYS A 89 -13.94 7.30 -6.10
C LYS A 89 -12.62 6.86 -6.74
N ASP A 90 -12.62 5.67 -7.34
CA ASP A 90 -11.44 5.11 -7.99
C ASP A 90 -11.10 5.83 -9.29
N ASP A 91 -12.08 6.34 -10.02
CA ASP A 91 -11.86 7.14 -11.23
C ASP A 91 -11.23 8.49 -10.91
N VAL A 92 -11.71 9.16 -9.86
CA VAL A 92 -11.11 10.41 -9.36
C VAL A 92 -9.70 10.16 -8.81
N LYS A 93 -9.49 9.03 -8.13
CA LYS A 93 -8.17 8.63 -7.61
C LYS A 93 -7.17 8.37 -8.74
N LYS A 94 -7.59 7.71 -9.82
CA LYS A 94 -6.77 7.48 -11.03
C LYS A 94 -6.40 8.80 -11.72
N ALA A 95 -7.38 9.70 -11.91
CA ALA A 95 -7.15 10.99 -12.52
C ALA A 95 -6.20 11.88 -11.68
N ALA A 96 -6.31 11.87 -10.36
CA ALA A 96 -5.39 12.55 -9.46
C ALA A 96 -3.98 11.97 -9.51
N ALA A 97 -3.85 10.65 -9.60
CA ALA A 97 -2.55 9.97 -9.66
C ALA A 97 -1.77 10.32 -10.95
N SER A 98 -2.45 10.60 -12.07
CA SER A 98 -1.79 10.96 -13.32
C SER A 98 -1.03 12.29 -13.27
N LYS A 99 -1.40 13.19 -12.35
CA LYS A 99 -0.77 14.50 -12.15
C LYS A 99 0.43 14.49 -11.20
N GLN A 100 0.66 13.38 -10.48
CA GLN A 100 1.73 13.27 -9.49
C GLN A 100 3.02 12.75 -10.12
N ASN A 101 4.18 13.22 -9.62
CA ASN A 101 5.50 12.67 -9.96
C ASN A 101 5.52 11.15 -9.68
N TRP A 102 6.26 10.39 -10.50
CA TRP A 102 6.39 8.93 -10.37
C TRP A 102 6.81 8.49 -8.95
N PHE A 103 7.68 9.27 -8.29
CA PHE A 103 8.15 9.00 -6.94
C PHE A 103 7.02 9.08 -5.90
N PHE A 104 6.22 10.15 -5.93
CA PHE A 104 5.04 10.27 -5.05
C PHE A 104 3.98 9.21 -5.33
N ARG A 105 3.84 8.79 -6.59
CA ARG A 105 2.95 7.69 -6.97
C ARG A 105 3.43 6.36 -6.37
N ALA A 106 4.73 6.06 -6.41
CA ALA A 106 5.30 4.85 -5.81
C ALA A 106 5.07 4.82 -4.29
N ILE A 107 5.37 5.92 -3.58
CA ILE A 107 5.15 6.04 -2.13
C ILE A 107 3.67 5.90 -1.79
N LYS A 108 2.80 6.55 -2.53
CA LYS A 108 1.35 6.45 -2.33
C LYS A 108 0.85 5.03 -2.55
N SER A 109 1.33 4.33 -3.59
CA SER A 109 0.97 2.93 -3.83
C SER A 109 1.37 2.04 -2.66
N LEU A 110 2.54 2.29 -2.05
CA LEU A 110 2.96 1.57 -0.85
C LEU A 110 1.97 1.78 0.31
N GLY A 111 1.58 3.03 0.59
CA GLY A 111 0.53 3.32 1.57
C GLY A 111 -0.81 2.64 1.25
N ASP A 112 -1.25 2.68 -0.01
CA ASP A 112 -2.50 2.04 -0.46
C ASP A 112 -2.46 0.50 -0.30
N ILE A 113 -1.26 -0.11 -0.36
CA ILE A 113 -1.06 -1.55 -0.08
C ILE A 113 -1.19 -1.85 1.41
N PHE A 114 -0.61 -1.01 2.29
CA PHE A 114 -0.58 -1.29 3.73
C PHE A 114 -1.89 -1.00 4.44
N VAL A 115 -2.62 0.05 4.06
CA VAL A 115 -3.86 0.47 4.72
C VAL A 115 -4.87 -0.67 4.93
N PRO A 116 -5.16 -1.56 3.94
CA PRO A 116 -6.10 -2.65 4.15
C PRO A 116 -5.64 -3.73 5.13
N ILE A 117 -4.32 -3.90 5.32
CA ILE A 117 -3.76 -4.95 6.18
C ILE A 117 -3.45 -4.46 7.60
N ILE A 118 -3.41 -3.13 7.83
CA ILE A 118 -3.18 -2.54 9.16
C ILE A 118 -4.07 -3.17 10.26
N PRO A 119 -5.40 -3.35 10.08
CA PRO A 119 -6.22 -3.91 11.15
C PRO A 119 -5.77 -5.31 11.58
N ALA A 120 -5.33 -6.15 10.65
CA ALA A 120 -4.84 -7.49 10.96
C ALA A 120 -3.51 -7.44 11.73
N ILE A 121 -2.58 -6.57 11.31
CA ILE A 121 -1.29 -6.38 11.98
C ILE A 121 -1.49 -5.83 13.39
N VAL A 122 -2.35 -4.81 13.54
CA VAL A 122 -2.65 -4.20 14.85
C VAL A 122 -3.29 -5.21 15.80
N ALA A 123 -4.28 -6.00 15.34
CA ALA A 123 -4.90 -7.03 16.16
C ALA A 123 -3.88 -8.08 16.63
N SER A 124 -3.02 -8.55 15.73
CA SER A 124 -1.95 -9.49 16.04
C SER A 124 -0.93 -8.91 17.03
N GLY A 125 -0.46 -7.69 16.78
CA GLY A 125 0.50 -7.01 17.65
C GLY A 125 -0.03 -6.74 19.06
N LEU A 126 -1.30 -6.30 19.17
CA LEU A 126 -1.95 -6.10 20.47
C LEU A 126 -2.09 -7.43 21.24
N LEU A 127 -2.51 -8.49 20.57
CA LEU A 127 -2.63 -9.80 21.20
C LEU A 127 -1.27 -10.34 21.66
N MET A 128 -0.22 -10.16 20.84
CA MET A 128 1.15 -10.54 21.19
C MET A 128 1.64 -9.73 22.40
N GLY A 129 1.47 -8.40 22.40
CA GLY A 129 1.86 -7.56 23.51
C GLY A 129 1.12 -7.89 24.82
N LEU A 130 -0.17 -8.21 24.76
CA LEU A 130 -0.93 -8.68 25.91
C LEU A 130 -0.40 -10.02 26.42
N LEU A 131 -0.11 -10.96 25.53
CA LEU A 131 0.40 -12.28 25.89
C LEU A 131 1.78 -12.17 26.58
N GLU A 132 2.69 -11.39 26.01
CA GLU A 132 4.01 -11.16 26.60
C GLU A 132 3.92 -10.39 27.93
N GLY A 133 3.02 -9.40 28.02
CA GLY A 133 2.72 -8.71 29.27
C GLY A 133 2.25 -9.65 30.37
N LEU A 134 1.38 -10.62 30.05
CA LEU A 134 0.92 -11.64 30.99
C LEU A 134 2.06 -12.58 31.42
N CYS A 135 2.94 -12.96 30.49
CA CYS A 135 4.10 -13.81 30.81
C CYS A 135 5.10 -13.11 31.74
N ASN A 136 5.25 -11.79 31.63
CA ASN A 136 6.07 -11.02 32.56
C ASN A 136 5.52 -11.03 34.00
N VAL A 137 4.17 -11.03 34.15
CA VAL A 137 3.51 -11.12 35.48
C VAL A 137 3.44 -12.55 35.99
N TYR A 138 3.19 -13.50 35.08
CA TYR A 138 3.03 -14.93 35.38
C TYR A 138 3.96 -15.78 34.51
N PRO A 139 5.26 -15.92 34.85
CA PRO A 139 6.25 -16.61 34.00
C PRO A 139 5.90 -18.07 33.68
N ALA A 140 5.14 -18.75 34.56
CA ALA A 140 4.67 -20.11 34.32
C ALA A 140 3.72 -20.21 33.11
N MET A 141 3.08 -19.12 32.71
CA MET A 141 2.21 -19.09 31.54
C MET A 141 2.96 -19.35 30.24
N ALA A 142 4.21 -18.89 30.12
CA ALA A 142 5.05 -19.08 28.93
C ALA A 142 5.30 -20.57 28.59
N GLN A 143 5.17 -21.48 29.59
CA GLN A 143 5.32 -22.92 29.40
C GLN A 143 3.99 -23.64 29.19
N SER A 144 2.88 -22.92 29.17
CA SER A 144 1.55 -23.51 29.05
C SER A 144 1.16 -23.75 27.59
N SER A 145 0.34 -24.79 27.35
CA SER A 145 -0.26 -25.03 26.03
C SER A 145 -1.15 -23.86 25.59
N THR A 146 -1.73 -23.12 26.52
CA THR A 146 -2.55 -21.93 26.24
C THR A 146 -1.68 -20.82 25.64
N TYR A 147 -0.46 -20.60 26.16
CA TYR A 147 0.50 -19.68 25.57
C TYR A 147 0.78 -20.05 24.11
N THR A 148 1.11 -21.31 23.86
CA THR A 148 1.43 -21.79 22.50
C THR A 148 0.31 -21.50 21.51
N ILE A 149 -0.96 -21.75 21.89
CA ILE A 149 -2.11 -21.51 21.01
C ILE A 149 -2.35 -20.00 20.78
N ILE A 150 -2.32 -19.20 21.85
CA ILE A 150 -2.54 -17.76 21.71
C ILE A 150 -1.38 -17.10 20.94
N HIS A 151 -0.14 -17.55 21.19
CA HIS A 151 1.03 -17.07 20.42
C HIS A 151 0.90 -17.40 18.94
N LEU A 152 0.42 -18.59 18.56
CA LEU A 152 0.16 -18.95 17.18
C LEU A 152 -0.88 -18.00 16.53
N PHE A 153 -1.96 -17.68 17.23
CA PHE A 153 -2.98 -16.74 16.73
C PHE A 153 -2.42 -15.32 16.58
N SER A 154 -1.66 -14.86 17.58
CA SER A 154 -1.10 -13.51 17.58
C SER A 154 0.00 -13.33 16.54
N ASN A 155 0.77 -14.37 16.25
CA ASN A 155 1.89 -14.31 15.32
C ASN A 155 1.50 -14.55 13.84
N ALA A 156 0.31 -15.12 13.58
CA ALA A 156 -0.11 -15.53 12.24
C ALA A 156 -0.03 -14.42 11.19
N ALA A 157 -0.48 -13.19 11.51
CA ALA A 157 -0.44 -12.09 10.56
C ALA A 157 1.00 -11.66 10.21
N PHE A 158 1.96 -11.81 11.13
CA PHE A 158 3.36 -11.49 10.87
C PHE A 158 4.06 -12.59 10.06
N VAL A 159 3.83 -13.86 10.40
CA VAL A 159 4.39 -15.01 9.67
C VAL A 159 3.91 -15.03 8.22
N PHE A 160 2.63 -14.74 7.99
CA PHE A 160 2.01 -14.73 6.66
C PHE A 160 1.89 -13.33 6.05
N LEU A 161 2.63 -12.36 6.59
CA LEU A 161 2.64 -10.98 6.10
C LEU A 161 2.91 -10.86 4.59
N PRO A 162 3.84 -11.62 3.99
CA PRO A 162 4.05 -11.60 2.54
C PRO A 162 2.79 -11.93 1.73
N ILE A 163 1.94 -12.85 2.21
CA ILE A 163 0.67 -13.18 1.53
C ILE A 163 -0.30 -12.00 1.60
N LEU A 164 -0.44 -11.39 2.77
CA LEU A 164 -1.34 -10.23 2.97
C LEU A 164 -0.90 -9.05 2.09
N ILE A 165 0.40 -8.77 2.05
CA ILE A 165 0.98 -7.74 1.18
C ILE A 165 0.72 -8.08 -0.28
N ALA A 166 0.96 -9.32 -0.69
CA ALA A 166 0.80 -9.75 -2.08
C ALA A 166 -0.65 -9.61 -2.58
N ILE A 167 -1.63 -9.98 -1.76
CA ILE A 167 -3.07 -9.81 -2.06
C ILE A 167 -3.40 -8.32 -2.24
N SER A 168 -2.97 -7.49 -1.30
CA SER A 168 -3.24 -6.06 -1.32
C SER A 168 -2.52 -5.33 -2.46
N ALA A 169 -1.28 -5.72 -2.74
CA ALA A 169 -0.49 -5.21 -3.86
C ALA A 169 -1.12 -5.58 -5.22
N ALA A 170 -1.54 -6.83 -5.41
CA ALA A 170 -2.23 -7.25 -6.62
C ALA A 170 -3.49 -6.42 -6.88
N LYS A 171 -4.30 -6.18 -5.86
CA LYS A 171 -5.45 -5.30 -5.93
C LYS A 171 -5.07 -3.86 -6.30
N THR A 172 -4.03 -3.31 -5.68
CA THR A 172 -3.54 -1.95 -5.91
C THR A 172 -3.00 -1.78 -7.32
N PHE A 173 -2.24 -2.74 -7.80
CA PHE A 173 -1.68 -2.73 -9.16
C PHE A 173 -2.67 -3.24 -10.23
N GLY A 174 -3.86 -3.69 -9.83
CA GLY A 174 -4.92 -4.14 -10.73
C GLY A 174 -4.59 -5.45 -11.45
N GLY A 175 -3.85 -6.34 -10.83
CA GLY A 175 -3.64 -7.73 -11.20
C GLY A 175 -4.62 -8.67 -10.50
N ASN A 176 -4.56 -9.95 -10.83
CA ASN A 176 -5.37 -10.98 -10.19
C ASN A 176 -4.92 -11.20 -8.73
N ILE A 177 -5.85 -11.01 -7.79
CA ILE A 177 -5.57 -11.11 -6.35
C ILE A 177 -5.17 -12.53 -5.92
N PHE A 178 -5.69 -13.57 -6.60
CA PHE A 178 -5.35 -14.96 -6.29
C PHE A 178 -3.97 -15.33 -6.81
N LEU A 179 -3.56 -14.80 -7.99
CA LEU A 179 -2.17 -14.93 -8.44
C LEU A 179 -1.22 -14.20 -7.51
N GLY A 180 -1.60 -13.01 -7.03
CA GLY A 180 -0.85 -12.32 -6.00
C GLY A 180 -0.68 -13.16 -4.74
N ALA A 181 -1.77 -13.76 -4.24
CA ALA A 181 -1.71 -14.68 -3.10
C ALA A 181 -0.75 -15.86 -3.35
N VAL A 182 -0.81 -16.47 -4.54
CA VAL A 182 0.10 -17.57 -4.91
C VAL A 182 1.57 -17.13 -4.90
N ILE A 183 1.88 -15.95 -5.44
CA ILE A 183 3.25 -15.39 -5.35
C ILE A 183 3.69 -15.27 -3.89
N GLY A 184 2.85 -14.68 -3.03
CA GLY A 184 3.15 -14.57 -1.59
C GLY A 184 3.34 -15.92 -0.91
N MET A 185 2.52 -16.92 -1.23
CA MET A 185 2.64 -18.29 -0.69
C MET A 185 3.94 -18.97 -1.14
N ILE A 186 4.33 -18.83 -2.39
CA ILE A 186 5.58 -19.40 -2.91
C ILE A 186 6.78 -18.74 -2.24
N MET A 187 6.74 -17.42 -2.03
CA MET A 187 7.82 -16.67 -1.38
C MET A 187 8.08 -17.08 0.08
N ILE A 188 7.12 -17.71 0.75
CA ILE A 188 7.27 -18.24 2.13
C ILE A 188 7.02 -19.74 2.20
N HIS A 189 7.19 -20.45 1.09
CA HIS A 189 6.96 -21.88 1.04
C HIS A 189 7.81 -22.64 2.06
N THR A 190 7.28 -23.72 2.61
CA THR A 190 7.97 -24.54 3.66
C THR A 190 9.26 -25.20 3.18
N ASP A 191 9.42 -25.40 1.87
CA ASP A 191 10.66 -25.95 1.28
C ASP A 191 11.78 -24.91 1.19
N LEU A 192 11.48 -23.63 1.45
CA LEU A 192 12.48 -22.58 1.57
C LEU A 192 12.95 -22.49 3.01
N MET A 193 14.27 -22.28 3.21
CA MET A 193 14.81 -21.97 4.53
C MET A 193 14.16 -20.69 5.07
N ASN A 194 13.68 -20.73 6.31
CA ASN A 194 13.07 -19.56 6.90
C ASN A 194 14.08 -18.39 6.97
N ALA A 195 13.66 -17.20 6.53
CA ALA A 195 14.52 -16.00 6.49
C ALA A 195 15.15 -15.67 7.85
N TRP A 196 14.43 -15.88 8.96
CA TRP A 196 14.94 -15.63 10.32
C TRP A 196 15.97 -16.65 10.79
N SER A 197 16.04 -17.81 10.15
CA SER A 197 17.00 -18.85 10.47
C SER A 197 18.34 -18.68 9.73
N VAL A 198 18.40 -17.82 8.73
CA VAL A 198 19.58 -17.62 7.86
C VAL A 198 20.79 -17.09 8.65
N ALA A 199 20.57 -16.19 9.61
CA ALA A 199 21.64 -15.55 10.39
C ALA A 199 22.45 -16.56 11.24
N GLY A 200 21.85 -17.69 11.62
CA GLY A 200 22.52 -18.76 12.37
C GLY A 200 22.90 -19.98 11.53
N ALA A 201 22.64 -19.97 10.24
CA ALA A 201 22.90 -21.11 9.37
C ALA A 201 24.36 -21.13 8.89
N THR A 202 24.98 -22.29 8.98
CA THR A 202 26.34 -22.54 8.45
C THR A 202 26.30 -22.83 6.96
N ASP A 203 25.17 -23.31 6.44
CA ASP A 203 24.99 -23.66 5.05
C ASP A 203 23.59 -23.19 4.58
N ILE A 204 23.53 -22.53 3.44
CA ILE A 204 22.29 -22.06 2.84
C ILE A 204 22.02 -22.89 1.60
N PRO A 205 20.89 -23.64 1.54
CA PRO A 205 20.59 -24.47 0.40
C PRO A 205 20.44 -23.63 -0.87
N THR A 206 21.02 -24.11 -1.96
CA THR A 206 20.98 -23.48 -3.28
C THR A 206 20.37 -24.43 -4.30
N ALA A 207 19.71 -23.88 -5.32
CA ALA A 207 19.21 -24.64 -6.46
C ALA A 207 19.62 -23.98 -7.77
N SER A 208 20.11 -24.81 -8.70
CA SER A 208 20.40 -24.38 -10.07
C SER A 208 19.13 -24.25 -10.87
N VAL A 209 18.88 -23.08 -11.46
CA VAL A 209 17.68 -22.76 -12.24
C VAL A 209 18.03 -22.71 -13.73
N TRP A 210 17.04 -23.03 -14.57
CA TRP A 210 17.17 -22.99 -16.02
C TRP A 210 18.39 -23.77 -16.54
N PHE A 211 18.48 -25.05 -16.13
CA PHE A 211 19.55 -25.99 -16.59
C PHE A 211 20.97 -25.54 -16.23
N GLY A 212 21.14 -24.84 -15.09
CA GLY A 212 22.44 -24.39 -14.61
C GLY A 212 22.82 -22.98 -15.09
N LEU A 213 21.85 -22.17 -15.52
CA LEU A 213 22.12 -20.80 -15.97
C LEU A 213 22.54 -19.89 -14.79
N TYR A 214 21.93 -20.10 -13.62
CA TYR A 214 22.29 -19.42 -12.37
C TYR A 214 21.78 -20.20 -11.16
N ASP A 215 22.40 -19.95 -10.01
CA ASP A 215 22.01 -20.54 -8.74
C ASP A 215 21.23 -19.54 -7.90
N ILE A 216 20.13 -20.00 -7.29
CA ILE A 216 19.36 -19.23 -6.32
C ILE A 216 19.50 -19.84 -4.93
N LYS A 217 19.55 -19.00 -3.92
CA LYS A 217 19.44 -19.43 -2.52
C LYS A 217 17.98 -19.79 -2.24
N LEU A 218 17.75 -20.98 -1.70
CA LEU A 218 16.42 -21.42 -1.28
C LEU A 218 16.06 -20.83 0.09
N VAL A 219 15.92 -19.52 0.13
CA VAL A 219 15.56 -18.76 1.32
C VAL A 219 14.19 -18.14 1.13
N GLY A 220 13.34 -18.25 2.13
CA GLY A 220 12.02 -17.62 2.15
C GLY A 220 12.12 -16.11 2.41
N TYR A 221 11.03 -15.44 2.08
CA TYR A 221 10.90 -13.98 2.19
C TYR A 221 10.03 -13.58 3.40
N GLN A 222 10.08 -14.35 4.49
CA GLN A 222 9.37 -14.02 5.72
C GLN A 222 9.85 -12.66 6.24
N GLY A 223 8.91 -11.78 6.53
CA GLY A 223 9.19 -10.41 6.96
C GLY A 223 9.65 -9.43 5.88
N HIS A 224 9.93 -9.90 4.67
CA HIS A 224 10.34 -9.02 3.57
C HIS A 224 9.12 -8.37 2.90
N VAL A 225 9.15 -7.05 2.76
CA VAL A 225 8.05 -6.24 2.22
C VAL A 225 8.33 -5.84 0.78
N ILE A 226 9.45 -5.18 0.55
CA ILE A 226 9.79 -4.57 -0.75
C ILE A 226 9.89 -5.62 -1.86
N PRO A 227 10.57 -6.77 -1.69
CA PRO A 227 10.59 -7.83 -2.70
C PRO A 227 9.20 -8.33 -3.08
N VAL A 228 8.30 -8.48 -2.11
CA VAL A 228 6.92 -8.95 -2.35
C VAL A 228 6.16 -7.92 -3.18
N VAL A 229 6.22 -6.63 -2.82
CA VAL A 229 5.54 -5.55 -3.56
C VAL A 229 6.02 -5.47 -5.00
N ILE A 230 7.34 -5.55 -5.21
CA ILE A 230 7.93 -5.48 -6.55
C ILE A 230 7.60 -6.74 -7.36
N ALA A 231 7.65 -7.92 -6.76
CA ALA A 231 7.27 -9.18 -7.42
C ALA A 231 5.82 -9.12 -7.91
N VAL A 232 4.90 -8.63 -7.07
CA VAL A 232 3.48 -8.52 -7.44
C VAL A 232 3.22 -7.39 -8.43
N TRP A 233 3.96 -6.28 -8.34
CA TRP A 233 3.90 -5.23 -9.37
C TRP A 233 4.28 -5.78 -10.74
N LEU A 234 5.38 -6.53 -10.81
CA LEU A 234 5.83 -7.15 -12.05
C LEU A 234 4.85 -8.22 -12.53
N MET A 235 4.40 -9.10 -11.63
CA MET A 235 3.34 -10.08 -11.90
C MET A 235 2.14 -9.40 -12.59
N SER A 236 1.64 -8.31 -11.99
CA SER A 236 0.49 -7.58 -12.54
C SER A 236 0.79 -6.93 -13.91
N ALA A 237 2.03 -6.49 -14.13
CA ALA A 237 2.45 -5.94 -15.42
C ALA A 237 2.55 -7.01 -16.51
N ILE A 238 3.12 -8.18 -16.18
CA ILE A 238 3.23 -9.34 -17.08
C ILE A 238 1.83 -9.86 -17.42
N GLU A 239 1.00 -10.11 -16.42
CA GLU A 239 -0.38 -10.58 -16.57
C GLU A 239 -1.16 -9.69 -17.54
N LYS A 240 -1.18 -8.37 -17.32
CA LYS A 240 -1.87 -7.42 -18.19
C LYS A 240 -1.33 -7.38 -19.62
N LYS A 241 -0.05 -7.63 -19.79
CA LYS A 241 0.57 -7.71 -21.13
C LYS A 241 0.20 -9.01 -21.82
N LEU A 242 0.22 -10.12 -21.11
CA LEU A 242 -0.12 -11.44 -21.64
C LEU A 242 -1.59 -11.51 -22.07
N HIS A 243 -2.52 -11.01 -21.30
CA HIS A 243 -3.95 -10.92 -21.67
C HIS A 243 -4.21 -10.18 -22.99
N LYS A 244 -3.27 -9.34 -23.45
CA LYS A 244 -3.39 -8.65 -24.74
C LYS A 244 -2.80 -9.41 -25.92
N ILE A 245 -1.97 -10.40 -25.65
CA ILE A 245 -1.18 -11.13 -26.68
C ILE A 245 -1.68 -12.57 -26.82
N VAL A 246 -2.09 -13.19 -25.73
CA VAL A 246 -2.51 -14.59 -25.68
C VAL A 246 -3.93 -14.68 -26.19
N PRO A 247 -4.25 -15.62 -27.11
CA PRO A 247 -5.61 -15.87 -27.56
C PRO A 247 -6.53 -16.30 -26.41
N GLU A 248 -7.79 -15.83 -26.40
CA GLU A 248 -8.78 -16.06 -25.33
C GLU A 248 -8.95 -17.56 -24.96
N ILE A 249 -8.85 -18.46 -25.95
CA ILE A 249 -9.04 -19.91 -25.76
C ILE A 249 -8.02 -20.50 -24.76
N ILE A 250 -6.78 -20.01 -24.77
CA ILE A 250 -5.68 -20.52 -23.94
C ILE A 250 -5.24 -19.54 -22.84
N ASP A 251 -5.80 -18.34 -22.83
CA ASP A 251 -5.41 -17.27 -21.91
C ASP A 251 -5.57 -17.70 -20.44
N LEU A 252 -6.63 -18.40 -20.11
CA LEU A 252 -6.92 -18.89 -18.76
C LEU A 252 -5.81 -19.76 -18.17
N PHE A 253 -5.05 -20.47 -19.00
CA PHE A 253 -3.98 -21.37 -18.56
C PHE A 253 -2.58 -20.78 -18.79
N VAL A 254 -2.35 -20.19 -19.96
CA VAL A 254 -1.01 -19.70 -20.35
C VAL A 254 -0.62 -18.47 -19.57
N THR A 255 -1.53 -17.51 -19.42
CA THR A 255 -1.23 -16.25 -18.73
C THR A 255 -0.85 -16.47 -17.25
N PRO A 256 -1.62 -17.18 -16.40
CA PRO A 256 -1.21 -17.43 -15.03
C PRO A 256 0.09 -18.21 -14.92
N LEU A 257 0.26 -19.29 -15.73
CA LEU A 257 1.45 -20.13 -15.70
C LEU A 257 2.72 -19.32 -16.01
N VAL A 258 2.72 -18.60 -17.12
CA VAL A 258 3.87 -17.80 -17.55
C VAL A 258 4.14 -16.66 -16.56
N THR A 259 3.09 -16.02 -16.08
CA THR A 259 3.21 -14.91 -15.10
C THR A 259 3.92 -15.36 -13.83
N VAL A 260 3.52 -16.49 -13.24
CA VAL A 260 4.12 -17.02 -12.01
C VAL A 260 5.56 -17.46 -12.25
N LEU A 261 5.82 -18.24 -13.30
CA LEU A 261 7.17 -18.70 -13.63
C LEU A 261 8.15 -17.55 -13.84
N VAL A 262 7.80 -16.58 -14.67
CA VAL A 262 8.68 -15.44 -14.98
C VAL A 262 8.92 -14.57 -13.76
N THR A 263 7.87 -14.31 -12.96
CA THR A 263 7.99 -13.44 -11.80
C THR A 263 8.97 -13.99 -10.77
N LEU A 264 8.85 -15.26 -10.43
CA LEU A 264 9.61 -15.82 -9.29
C LEU A 264 11.01 -16.28 -9.65
N THR A 265 11.20 -16.88 -10.81
CA THR A 265 12.50 -17.47 -11.16
C THR A 265 13.52 -16.44 -11.65
N ILE A 266 13.08 -15.35 -12.27
CA ILE A 266 14.01 -14.36 -12.83
C ILE A 266 14.25 -13.20 -11.86
N ILE A 267 13.23 -12.81 -11.10
CA ILE A 267 13.23 -11.50 -10.43
C ILE A 267 13.38 -11.61 -8.93
N GLY A 268 12.89 -12.67 -8.30
CA GLY A 268 12.92 -12.84 -6.85
C GLY A 268 14.28 -12.54 -6.20
N PRO A 269 15.40 -13.13 -6.63
CA PRO A 269 16.70 -12.92 -5.99
C PRO A 269 17.22 -11.48 -6.05
N VAL A 270 16.89 -10.74 -7.10
CA VAL A 270 17.38 -9.37 -7.28
C VAL A 270 16.79 -8.42 -6.23
N PHE A 271 15.57 -8.68 -5.80
CA PHE A 271 14.89 -7.76 -4.89
C PHE A 271 15.35 -7.85 -3.45
N VAL A 272 15.86 -8.99 -3.00
CA VAL A 272 16.51 -9.10 -1.67
C VAL A 272 17.69 -8.14 -1.57
N VAL A 273 18.48 -8.03 -2.64
CA VAL A 273 19.61 -7.10 -2.67
C VAL A 273 19.13 -5.64 -2.56
N VAL A 274 18.04 -5.30 -3.23
CA VAL A 274 17.47 -3.94 -3.16
C VAL A 274 16.95 -3.64 -1.76
N GLU A 275 16.22 -4.58 -1.14
CA GLU A 275 15.69 -4.40 0.22
C GLU A 275 16.82 -4.25 1.24
N ASN A 276 17.82 -5.13 1.22
CA ASN A 276 18.97 -5.01 2.09
C ASN A 276 19.67 -3.66 1.93
N GLY A 277 19.81 -3.17 0.69
CA GLY A 277 20.35 -1.83 0.44
C GLY A 277 19.52 -0.71 1.07
N VAL A 278 18.18 -0.80 1.03
CA VAL A 278 17.29 0.17 1.68
C VAL A 278 17.40 0.09 3.21
N LEU A 279 17.40 -1.12 3.78
CA LEU A 279 17.53 -1.32 5.22
C LEU A 279 18.90 -0.86 5.73
N ASP A 280 19.98 -1.17 5.01
CA ASP A 280 21.33 -0.73 5.35
C ASP A 280 21.46 0.81 5.25
N GLY A 281 20.83 1.42 4.27
CA GLY A 281 20.74 2.87 4.15
C GLY A 281 19.98 3.51 5.32
N ALA A 282 18.87 2.93 5.75
CA ALA A 282 18.12 3.37 6.92
C ALA A 282 18.93 3.23 8.22
N LYS A 283 19.60 2.08 8.41
CA LYS A 283 20.52 1.84 9.54
C LYS A 283 21.65 2.86 9.58
N TRP A 284 22.31 3.07 8.44
CA TRP A 284 23.35 4.08 8.32
C TRP A 284 22.84 5.47 8.73
N LEU A 285 21.65 5.86 8.29
CA LEU A 285 21.06 7.13 8.65
C LEU A 285 20.84 7.26 10.16
N ILE A 286 20.29 6.21 10.81
CA ILE A 286 20.00 6.21 12.25
C ILE A 286 21.30 6.24 13.07
N THR A 287 22.36 5.60 12.59
CA THR A 287 23.67 5.53 13.28
C THR A 287 24.53 6.80 13.13
N LEU A 288 24.05 7.82 12.41
CA LEU A 288 24.76 9.09 12.31
C LEU A 288 24.99 9.72 13.70
N PRO A 289 26.20 10.23 13.97
CA PRO A 289 26.54 10.77 15.29
C PRO A 289 25.66 11.97 15.65
N PHE A 290 25.61 12.29 16.93
CA PHE A 290 24.91 13.47 17.50
C PHE A 290 23.38 13.49 17.26
N GLY A 291 22.74 12.34 16.96
CA GLY A 291 21.30 12.28 16.72
C GLY A 291 20.83 12.90 15.39
N ILE A 292 21.78 13.16 14.46
CA ILE A 292 21.45 13.77 13.14
C ILE A 292 20.45 12.90 12.40
N GLY A 293 20.60 11.58 12.42
CA GLY A 293 19.67 10.68 11.74
C GLY A 293 18.27 10.74 12.33
N ALA A 294 18.16 10.72 13.65
CA ALA A 294 16.87 10.86 14.35
C ALA A 294 16.21 12.23 14.06
N ALA A 295 17.02 13.30 14.02
CA ALA A 295 16.53 14.64 13.67
C ALA A 295 16.00 14.69 12.22
N ILE A 296 16.70 14.07 11.26
CA ILE A 296 16.25 13.98 9.86
C ILE A 296 14.96 13.16 9.75
N ALA A 297 14.90 12.00 10.41
CA ALA A 297 13.71 11.14 10.41
C ALA A 297 12.50 11.85 11.03
N GLY A 298 12.68 12.49 12.19
CA GLY A 298 11.63 13.25 12.85
C GLY A 298 11.18 14.47 12.05
N ALA A 299 12.10 15.22 11.44
CA ALA A 299 11.77 16.34 10.56
C ALA A 299 11.00 15.91 9.30
N ALA A 300 11.34 14.75 8.74
CA ALA A 300 10.66 14.19 7.57
C ALA A 300 9.26 13.63 7.91
N TYR A 301 9.02 13.21 9.15
CA TYR A 301 7.77 12.56 9.55
C TYR A 301 6.55 13.47 9.37
N ALA A 302 6.58 14.69 9.91
CA ALA A 302 5.45 15.62 9.84
C ALA A 302 5.05 15.98 8.39
N PRO A 303 5.95 16.35 7.47
CA PRO A 303 5.63 16.53 6.07
C PRO A 303 5.01 15.29 5.39
N THR A 304 5.48 14.08 5.73
CA THR A 304 4.94 12.84 5.17
C THR A 304 3.55 12.51 5.69
N VAL A 305 3.23 12.88 6.94
CA VAL A 305 1.86 12.79 7.48
C VAL A 305 0.92 13.71 6.72
N VAL A 306 1.32 14.97 6.50
CA VAL A 306 0.53 15.96 5.74
C VAL A 306 0.32 15.48 4.30
N ALA A 307 1.35 14.91 3.68
CA ALA A 307 1.26 14.34 2.34
C ALA A 307 0.45 13.02 2.27
N GLY A 308 0.07 12.43 3.41
CA GLY A 308 -0.67 11.18 3.49
C GLY A 308 0.16 9.93 3.11
N VAL A 309 1.49 10.05 3.14
CA VAL A 309 2.42 8.98 2.75
C VAL A 309 3.17 8.36 3.94
N HIS A 310 2.87 8.79 5.17
CA HIS A 310 3.52 8.32 6.40
C HIS A 310 3.39 6.79 6.63
N HIS A 311 2.40 6.14 6.02
CA HIS A 311 2.26 4.67 6.07
C HIS A 311 3.44 3.90 5.46
N MET A 312 4.31 4.57 4.68
CA MET A 312 5.55 3.95 4.20
C MET A 312 6.51 3.55 5.34
N TYR A 313 6.45 4.26 6.47
CA TYR A 313 7.28 3.93 7.63
C TYR A 313 6.95 2.56 8.22
N ASN A 314 5.68 2.12 8.14
CA ASN A 314 5.27 0.79 8.59
C ASN A 314 6.02 -0.33 7.82
N ALA A 315 6.33 -0.10 6.54
CA ALA A 315 7.11 -1.06 5.75
C ALA A 315 8.57 -1.14 6.24
N LEU A 316 9.15 0.02 6.55
CA LEU A 316 10.51 0.11 7.09
C LEU A 316 10.59 -0.53 8.48
N GLU A 317 9.62 -0.22 9.35
CA GLU A 317 9.52 -0.80 10.69
C GLU A 317 9.36 -2.31 10.66
N ALA A 318 8.47 -2.83 9.80
CA ALA A 318 8.29 -4.27 9.62
C ALA A 318 9.58 -4.94 9.11
N GLY A 319 10.31 -4.30 8.20
CA GLY A 319 11.60 -4.77 7.72
C GLY A 319 12.67 -4.81 8.82
N LEU A 320 12.78 -3.75 9.65
CA LEU A 320 13.73 -3.70 10.77
C LEU A 320 13.40 -4.72 11.86
N LEU A 321 12.12 -4.83 12.23
CA LEU A 321 11.66 -5.85 13.19
C LEU A 321 11.98 -7.27 12.70
N SER A 322 11.81 -7.53 11.43
CA SER A 322 12.10 -8.82 10.81
C SER A 322 13.60 -9.11 10.76
N ALA A 323 14.42 -8.12 10.41
CA ALA A 323 15.87 -8.29 10.25
C ALA A 323 16.63 -8.30 11.58
N GLU A 324 16.18 -7.54 12.58
CA GLU A 324 16.91 -7.28 13.82
C GLU A 324 16.14 -7.64 15.09
N GLY A 325 14.86 -7.97 14.98
CA GLY A 325 14.00 -8.24 16.14
C GLY A 325 13.64 -7.00 16.96
N VAL A 326 14.12 -5.81 16.57
CA VAL A 326 13.83 -4.53 17.24
C VAL A 326 13.54 -3.45 16.20
N ASN A 327 12.64 -2.54 16.56
CA ASN A 327 12.40 -1.34 15.77
C ASN A 327 13.32 -0.22 16.29
N THR A 328 14.36 0.07 15.52
CA THR A 328 15.30 1.15 15.83
C THR A 328 14.96 2.47 15.13
N TRP A 329 13.94 2.48 14.30
CA TRP A 329 13.53 3.63 13.49
C TRP A 329 12.69 4.64 14.28
N MET A 330 11.75 4.14 15.10
CA MET A 330 10.92 4.98 15.96
C MET A 330 11.14 4.58 17.42
N PRO A 331 11.44 5.54 18.31
CA PRO A 331 11.57 5.28 19.73
C PRO A 331 10.24 4.96 20.39
#